data_805d890a646513ac73e97b3019377de9
#
_entry.id   805d890a646513ac73e97b3019377de9
#
_cell.length_a   1.000
_cell.length_b   1.000
_cell.length_c   1.000
_cell.angle_alpha   90.00
_cell.angle_beta   90.00
_cell.angle_gamma   90.00
#
_symmetry.space_group_name_H-M   'P 1'
#
loop_
_entity.id
_entity.type
_entity.pdbx_description
1 polymer ?
#
loop_
_entity_poly.entity_id
_entity_poly.type
_entity_poly.pdbx_seq_one_letter_code
_entity_poly.pdbx_strand_id
1 'polypeptide(L)'
;MEYPRSEVVINRMATTEITSQNHDQSVADGIVLLDFWADWCGPCHMFAPVFEGASEKHSDITFGKVDTEAEQDLAASYGVQSIPTLVAYRDGIPLFSQAGALPAEAVEDLIGQLRALDMTEIRAEYEKQKAAAEGR
;
A
#
# COMPACT_ATOMS: atom_id res chain seq x y z
N MET A 1 -16.23 -1.48 30.80
CA MET A 1 -15.76 -1.53 30.15
C MET A 1 -15.13 -0.83 29.23
N GLU A 2 -14.35 -0.42 29.15
CA GLU A 2 -13.70 0.44 28.41
C GLU A 2 -13.12 -0.05 27.22
N TYR A 3 -12.86 -1.23 27.15
CA TYR A 3 -12.26 -1.70 26.01
C TYR A 3 -13.06 -1.53 24.78
N PRO A 4 -14.32 -1.36 24.84
CA PRO A 4 -15.05 -1.10 23.61
C PRO A 4 -14.54 0.12 22.88
N ARG A 5 -14.12 1.12 23.63
CA ARG A 5 -13.66 2.32 22.99
C ARG A 5 -12.38 2.09 22.24
N SER A 6 -11.47 1.34 22.81
CA SER A 6 -10.25 1.02 22.13
C SER A 6 -10.53 0.27 20.87
N GLU A 7 -11.44 -0.66 20.95
CA GLU A 7 -11.77 -1.45 19.79
C GLU A 7 -12.40 -0.61 18.72
N VAL A 8 -13.21 0.35 19.08
CA VAL A 8 -13.81 1.22 18.10
C VAL A 8 -12.74 2.02 17.39
N VAL A 9 -11.76 2.54 18.12
CA VAL A 9 -10.68 3.29 17.51
C VAL A 9 -9.91 2.44 16.54
N ILE A 10 -9.57 1.22 16.95
CA ILE A 10 -8.82 0.31 16.09
C ILE A 10 -9.64 -0.02 14.85
N ASN A 11 -10.93 -0.25 15.02
CA ASN A 11 -11.77 -0.63 13.90
C ASN A 11 -11.94 0.48 12.88
N ARG A 12 -11.81 1.74 13.31
CA ARG A 12 -11.93 2.83 12.38
C ARG A 12 -10.75 2.95 11.46
N MET A 13 -9.61 2.36 11.85
CA MET A 13 -8.42 2.41 11.03
C MET A 13 -8.02 0.99 10.70
N ALA A 14 -8.53 0.52 9.58
CA ALA A 14 -8.24 -0.84 9.16
C ALA A 14 -6.91 -0.92 8.43
N THR A 15 -5.96 -0.06 8.80
CA THR A 15 -4.63 -0.07 8.22
C THR A 15 -3.68 -0.89 9.08
N THR A 16 -2.62 -1.38 8.45
CA THR A 16 -1.61 -2.20 9.10
C THR A 16 -0.28 -1.48 9.02
N GLU A 17 0.46 -1.48 10.10
CA GLU A 17 1.81 -0.94 10.06
C GLU A 17 2.73 -1.93 9.38
N ILE A 18 3.45 -1.46 8.35
CA ILE A 18 4.35 -2.31 7.59
C ILE A 18 5.78 -1.99 7.97
N THR A 19 6.52 -3.04 8.31
CA THR A 19 7.93 -2.92 8.70
C THR A 19 8.74 -3.84 7.81
N SER A 20 10.06 -3.76 7.92
CA SER A 20 10.93 -4.66 7.17
C SER A 20 10.66 -6.13 7.53
N GLN A 21 10.09 -6.38 8.71
CA GLN A 21 9.86 -7.75 9.16
C GLN A 21 8.59 -8.36 8.60
N ASN A 22 7.56 -7.55 8.34
CA ASN A 22 6.31 -8.11 7.85
C ASN A 22 5.99 -7.73 6.41
N HIS A 23 6.89 -6.98 5.75
CA HIS A 23 6.64 -6.48 4.41
C HIS A 23 6.36 -7.59 3.41
N ASP A 24 7.25 -8.57 3.35
CA ASP A 24 7.15 -9.56 2.27
C ASP A 24 5.88 -10.39 2.34
N GLN A 25 5.49 -10.78 3.54
CA GLN A 25 4.25 -11.53 3.65
C GLN A 25 3.03 -10.64 3.49
N SER A 26 3.14 -9.35 3.81
CA SER A 26 2.02 -8.44 3.67
C SER A 26 1.67 -8.18 2.21
N VAL A 27 2.66 -8.15 1.31
CA VAL A 27 2.40 -7.84 -0.10
C VAL A 27 2.20 -9.09 -0.95
N ALA A 28 2.23 -10.28 -0.35
CA ALA A 28 2.30 -11.53 -1.11
C ALA A 28 1.01 -11.90 -1.83
N ASP A 29 -0.14 -11.54 -1.28
CA ASP A 29 -1.42 -12.01 -1.81
C ASP A 29 -2.43 -10.89 -1.94
N GLY A 30 -3.27 -10.99 -2.97
CA GLY A 30 -4.39 -10.09 -3.16
C GLY A 30 -3.97 -8.68 -3.49
N ILE A 31 -4.86 -7.75 -3.26
CA ILE A 31 -4.58 -6.34 -3.50
C ILE A 31 -4.00 -5.72 -2.24
N VAL A 32 -2.90 -5.00 -2.40
CA VAL A 32 -2.22 -4.34 -1.29
C VAL A 32 -1.89 -2.92 -1.71
N LEU A 33 -2.23 -1.96 -0.86
CA LEU A 33 -1.84 -0.57 -1.07
C LEU A 33 -0.91 -0.17 0.05
N LEU A 34 0.22 0.44 -0.29
CA LEU A 34 1.20 0.90 0.69
C LEU A 34 1.30 2.41 0.63
N ASP A 35 1.14 3.05 1.78
CA ASP A 35 1.26 4.49 1.94
C ASP A 35 2.57 4.78 2.64
N PHE A 36 3.53 5.36 1.91
CA PHE A 36 4.81 5.77 2.48
C PHE A 36 4.66 7.19 3.00
N TRP A 37 4.89 7.37 4.30
CA TRP A 37 4.56 8.63 4.97
C TRP A 37 5.59 8.95 6.05
N ALA A 38 5.49 10.15 6.62
CA ALA A 38 6.28 10.54 7.79
C ALA A 38 5.46 11.50 8.62
N ASP A 39 5.73 11.53 9.91
CA ASP A 39 4.94 12.32 10.83
C ASP A 39 5.05 13.83 10.57
N TRP A 40 6.18 14.28 10.08
CA TRP A 40 6.40 15.70 9.82
C TRP A 40 5.81 16.20 8.50
N CYS A 41 5.25 15.33 7.73
CA CYS A 41 4.84 15.61 6.35
C CYS A 41 3.39 16.07 6.31
N GLY A 42 3.16 17.34 5.96
CA GLY A 42 1.80 17.89 5.88
C GLY A 42 0.91 17.17 4.91
N PRO A 43 1.34 16.99 3.64
CA PRO A 43 0.49 16.26 2.68
C PRO A 43 0.17 14.83 3.11
N CYS A 44 1.08 14.20 3.87
CA CYS A 44 0.81 12.85 4.39
C CYS A 44 -0.39 12.87 5.33
N HIS A 45 -0.49 13.91 6.15
CA HIS A 45 -1.61 14.04 7.07
C HIS A 45 -2.91 14.36 6.33
N MET A 46 -2.82 15.00 5.18
CA MET A 46 -4.00 15.24 4.35
C MET A 46 -4.47 13.96 3.70
N PHE A 47 -3.54 13.09 3.33
CA PHE A 47 -3.88 11.83 2.68
C PHE A 47 -4.35 10.78 3.69
N ALA A 48 -3.92 10.86 4.94
CA ALA A 48 -4.22 9.83 5.93
C ALA A 48 -5.72 9.51 6.04
N PRO A 49 -6.62 10.50 6.17
CA PRO A 49 -8.04 10.15 6.25
C PRO A 49 -8.59 9.52 4.97
N VAL A 50 -8.03 9.87 3.81
CA VAL A 50 -8.44 9.25 2.56
C VAL A 50 -8.06 7.77 2.55
N PHE A 51 -6.83 7.49 2.93
CA PHE A 51 -6.32 6.11 2.95
C PHE A 51 -7.06 5.28 3.99
N GLU A 52 -7.23 5.83 5.18
CA GLU A 52 -7.93 5.13 6.26
C GLU A 52 -9.39 4.92 5.94
N GLY A 53 -10.02 5.91 5.31
CA GLY A 53 -11.41 5.76 4.89
C GLY A 53 -11.59 4.65 3.87
N ALA A 54 -10.67 4.56 2.92
CA ALA A 54 -10.72 3.49 1.93
C ALA A 54 -10.52 2.13 2.59
N SER A 55 -9.64 2.05 3.60
CA SER A 55 -9.39 0.79 4.29
C SER A 55 -10.64 0.25 4.97
N GLU A 56 -11.51 1.13 5.42
CA GLU A 56 -12.74 0.69 6.07
C GLU A 56 -13.78 0.21 5.07
N LYS A 57 -13.68 0.65 3.82
CA LYS A 57 -14.63 0.24 2.79
C LYS A 57 -14.24 -1.06 2.10
N HIS A 58 -12.96 -1.42 2.14
CA HIS A 58 -12.45 -2.55 1.37
C HIS A 58 -11.72 -3.51 2.28
N SER A 59 -12.48 -4.28 3.04
CA SER A 59 -11.90 -5.17 4.06
C SER A 59 -11.09 -6.32 3.48
N ASP A 60 -11.21 -6.57 2.18
CA ASP A 60 -10.45 -7.63 1.52
C ASP A 60 -9.09 -7.13 1.00
N ILE A 61 -8.81 -5.83 1.13
CA ILE A 61 -7.57 -5.24 0.66
C ILE A 61 -6.69 -4.93 1.87
N THR A 62 -5.39 -5.17 1.73
CA THR A 62 -4.43 -4.79 2.76
C THR A 62 -4.02 -3.33 2.54
N PHE A 63 -4.24 -2.50 3.54
CA PHE A 63 -3.84 -1.10 3.50
C PHE A 63 -2.68 -0.94 4.48
N GLY A 64 -1.46 -0.85 3.96
CA GLY A 64 -0.26 -0.80 4.78
C GLY A 64 0.32 0.59 4.85
N LYS A 65 0.78 0.97 6.03
CA LYS A 65 1.44 2.26 6.21
C LYS A 65 2.91 2.02 6.52
N VAL A 66 3.78 2.67 5.77
CA VAL A 66 5.21 2.55 5.94
C VAL A 66 5.75 3.88 6.42
N ASP A 67 6.19 3.92 7.68
CA ASP A 67 6.80 5.12 8.26
C ASP A 67 8.23 5.20 7.73
N THR A 68 8.49 6.17 6.86
CA THR A 68 9.78 6.26 6.19
C THR A 68 10.92 6.64 7.14
N GLU A 69 10.60 7.21 8.29
CA GLU A 69 11.63 7.51 9.29
C GLU A 69 12.06 6.26 10.04
N ALA A 70 11.11 5.41 10.36
CA ALA A 70 11.39 4.16 11.06
C ALA A 70 11.92 3.09 10.12
N GLU A 71 11.47 3.08 8.87
CA GLU A 71 11.79 2.03 7.90
C GLU A 71 12.56 2.61 6.73
N GLN A 72 13.72 3.19 7.01
CA GLN A 72 14.49 3.90 5.99
C GLN A 72 14.99 2.98 4.88
N ASP A 73 15.43 1.78 5.25
CA ASP A 73 15.91 0.83 4.25
C ASP A 73 14.79 0.35 3.34
N LEU A 74 13.65 0.10 3.93
CA LEU A 74 12.49 -0.34 3.15
C LEU A 74 12.07 0.75 2.18
N ALA A 75 11.96 1.99 2.65
CA ALA A 75 11.60 3.09 1.78
C ALA A 75 12.61 3.27 0.65
N ALA A 76 13.90 3.14 0.99
CA ALA A 76 14.96 3.28 -0.02
C ALA A 76 14.84 2.18 -1.08
N SER A 77 14.45 0.97 -0.69
CA SER A 77 14.34 -0.12 -1.64
C SER A 77 13.25 0.13 -2.68
N TYR A 78 12.27 0.99 -2.38
CA TYR A 78 11.23 1.37 -3.33
C TYR A 78 11.61 2.62 -4.13
N GLY A 79 12.75 3.23 -3.81
CA GLY A 79 13.14 4.46 -4.48
C GLY A 79 12.25 5.64 -4.17
N VAL A 80 11.64 5.65 -2.98
CA VAL A 80 10.74 6.73 -2.59
C VAL A 80 11.55 8.01 -2.37
N GLN A 81 11.23 9.05 -3.14
CA GLN A 81 11.94 10.32 -3.05
C GLN A 81 11.07 11.43 -2.49
N SER A 82 9.76 11.27 -2.55
CA SER A 82 8.85 12.25 -1.97
C SER A 82 7.70 11.51 -1.33
N ILE A 83 7.11 12.12 -0.32
CA ILE A 83 6.01 11.51 0.41
C ILE A 83 4.84 12.47 0.46
N PRO A 84 3.61 11.97 0.51
CA PRO A 84 3.30 10.55 0.52
C PRO A 84 3.51 9.92 -0.86
N THR A 85 3.83 8.63 -0.89
CA THR A 85 3.87 7.86 -2.12
C THR A 85 3.00 6.64 -1.92
N LEU A 86 2.15 6.37 -2.89
CA LEU A 86 1.26 5.23 -2.85
C LEU A 86 1.77 4.18 -3.83
N VAL A 87 1.93 2.95 -3.34
CA VAL A 87 2.36 1.81 -4.15
C VAL A 87 1.26 0.76 -4.08
N ALA A 88 0.96 0.12 -5.21
CA ALA A 88 -0.06 -0.91 -5.25
C ALA A 88 0.49 -2.22 -5.78
N TYR A 89 0.07 -3.29 -5.14
CA TYR A 89 0.40 -4.66 -5.53
C TYR A 89 -0.86 -5.42 -5.83
N ARG A 90 -0.74 -6.42 -6.68
CA ARG A 90 -1.75 -7.47 -6.76
C ARG A 90 -1.06 -8.81 -6.91
N ASP A 91 -1.41 -9.75 -6.03
CA ASP A 91 -0.89 -11.11 -6.05
C ASP A 91 0.62 -11.15 -6.04
N GLY A 92 1.24 -10.28 -5.25
CA GLY A 92 2.68 -10.22 -5.10
C GLY A 92 3.40 -9.42 -6.17
N ILE A 93 2.67 -8.82 -7.10
CA ILE A 93 3.27 -8.09 -8.22
C ILE A 93 3.04 -6.59 -8.05
N PRO A 94 4.12 -5.79 -7.99
CA PRO A 94 3.94 -4.33 -7.89
C PRO A 94 3.50 -3.77 -9.23
N LEU A 95 2.45 -2.96 -9.22
CA LEU A 95 1.81 -2.52 -10.46
C LEU A 95 1.65 -1.00 -10.57
N PHE A 96 1.87 -0.26 -9.49
CA PHE A 96 1.56 1.15 -9.50
C PHE A 96 2.38 1.86 -8.43
N SER A 97 2.84 3.07 -8.76
CA SER A 97 3.53 3.90 -7.77
C SER A 97 3.30 5.36 -8.17
N GLN A 98 2.84 6.16 -7.23
CA GLN A 98 2.62 7.57 -7.50
C GLN A 98 2.84 8.39 -6.25
N ALA A 99 3.59 9.48 -6.40
CA ALA A 99 3.84 10.43 -5.33
C ALA A 99 2.69 11.43 -5.26
N GLY A 100 2.43 11.94 -4.07
CA GLY A 100 1.44 12.97 -3.84
C GLY A 100 0.17 12.45 -3.19
N ALA A 101 -0.51 13.34 -2.48
CA ALA A 101 -1.76 13.00 -1.82
C ALA A 101 -2.86 12.90 -2.88
N LEU A 102 -3.45 11.73 -3.01
CA LEU A 102 -4.51 11.50 -3.98
C LEU A 102 -5.87 11.75 -3.34
N PRO A 103 -6.83 12.26 -4.11
CA PRO A 103 -8.19 12.36 -3.58
C PRO A 103 -8.85 10.99 -3.50
N ALA A 104 -9.90 10.91 -2.68
CA ALA A 104 -10.57 9.63 -2.43
C ALA A 104 -11.03 8.96 -3.73
N GLU A 105 -11.52 9.75 -4.68
CA GLU A 105 -12.00 9.20 -5.96
C GLU A 105 -10.88 8.51 -6.73
N ALA A 106 -9.68 9.06 -6.67
CA ALA A 106 -8.55 8.46 -7.38
C ALA A 106 -8.15 7.15 -6.75
N VAL A 107 -8.23 7.06 -5.42
CA VAL A 107 -7.93 5.80 -4.73
C VAL A 107 -8.99 4.75 -5.11
N GLU A 108 -10.27 5.14 -5.15
CA GLU A 108 -11.31 4.19 -5.54
C GLU A 108 -11.15 3.74 -6.98
N ASP A 109 -10.79 4.66 -7.87
CA ASP A 109 -10.53 4.30 -9.27
C ASP A 109 -9.39 3.31 -9.39
N LEU A 110 -8.32 3.55 -8.65
CA LEU A 110 -7.18 2.64 -8.66
C LEU A 110 -7.60 1.26 -8.19
N ILE A 111 -8.37 1.19 -7.12
CA ILE A 111 -8.83 -0.09 -6.61
C ILE A 111 -9.67 -0.81 -7.65
N GLY A 112 -10.57 -0.08 -8.32
CA GLY A 112 -11.38 -0.67 -9.38
C GLY A 112 -10.54 -1.23 -10.51
N GLN A 113 -9.49 -0.51 -10.90
CA GLN A 113 -8.61 -0.98 -11.95
C GLN A 113 -7.83 -2.22 -11.52
N LEU A 114 -7.37 -2.24 -10.27
CA LEU A 114 -6.64 -3.40 -9.76
C LEU A 114 -7.53 -4.64 -9.73
N ARG A 115 -8.80 -4.46 -9.37
CA ARG A 115 -9.73 -5.59 -9.33
C ARG A 115 -10.04 -6.13 -10.72
N ALA A 116 -9.97 -5.28 -11.74
CA ALA A 116 -10.36 -5.65 -13.11
C ALA A 116 -9.23 -6.28 -13.91
N LEU A 117 -8.02 -6.33 -13.38
CA LEU A 117 -6.87 -6.82 -14.14
C LEU A 117 -6.96 -8.30 -14.43
N ASP A 118 -6.48 -8.68 -15.62
CA ASP A 118 -6.32 -10.09 -15.97
C ASP A 118 -4.96 -10.55 -15.46
N MET A 119 -4.96 -11.16 -14.30
CA MET A 119 -3.71 -11.52 -13.64
C MET A 119 -2.99 -12.68 -14.30
N THR A 120 -3.68 -13.47 -15.11
CA THR A 120 -3.00 -14.55 -15.82
C THR A 120 -1.95 -13.98 -16.76
N GLU A 121 -2.34 -12.99 -17.55
CA GLU A 121 -1.44 -12.35 -18.50
C GLU A 121 -0.36 -11.55 -17.79
N ILE A 122 -0.74 -10.82 -16.77
CA ILE A 122 0.18 -9.98 -16.01
C ILE A 122 1.23 -10.84 -15.33
N ARG A 123 0.80 -11.95 -14.74
CA ARG A 123 1.73 -12.83 -14.06
C ARG A 123 2.72 -13.45 -15.05
N ALA A 124 2.24 -13.85 -16.21
CA ALA A 124 3.12 -14.43 -17.23
C ALA A 124 4.19 -13.41 -17.67
N GLU A 125 3.77 -12.16 -17.87
CA GLU A 125 4.70 -11.13 -18.30
C GLU A 125 5.69 -10.80 -17.20
N TYR A 126 5.21 -10.75 -15.96
CA TYR A 126 6.07 -10.46 -14.81
C TYR A 126 7.15 -11.53 -14.65
N GLU A 127 6.76 -12.81 -14.75
CA GLU A 127 7.71 -13.90 -14.62
C GLU A 127 8.73 -13.88 -15.73
N LYS A 128 8.32 -13.51 -16.93
CA LYS A 128 9.20 -13.40 -18.06
C LYS A 128 10.25 -12.31 -17.85
N GLN A 129 9.81 -11.15 -17.38
CA GLN A 129 10.73 -10.04 -17.12
C GLN A 129 11.68 -10.37 -15.98
N LYS A 130 11.17 -11.04 -14.95
CA LYS A 130 11.97 -11.44 -13.82
C LYS A 130 13.04 -12.44 -14.23
N ALA A 131 12.66 -13.44 -15.03
CA ALA A 131 13.59 -14.43 -15.53
C ALA A 131 14.67 -13.79 -16.39
N ALA A 132 14.29 -12.85 -17.25
CA ALA A 132 15.24 -12.15 -18.09
C ALA A 132 16.24 -11.36 -17.27
N ALA A 133 15.77 -10.71 -16.21
CA ALA A 133 16.66 -9.95 -15.33
C ALA A 133 17.60 -10.87 -14.57
N GLU A 134 17.10 -12.02 -14.13
CA GLU A 134 17.91 -12.95 -13.37
C GLU A 134 18.84 -13.76 -14.25
N GLY A 135 18.51 -13.88 -15.51
CA GLY A 135 19.30 -14.66 -16.44
C GLY A 135 20.58 -13.99 -16.90
N ARG A 136 20.87 -12.77 -16.41
CA ARG A 136 22.09 -12.08 -16.77
C ARG A 136 23.24 -12.30 -15.82
#